data_c1e7376d6340ec46398e362a71fd4c25
#
_entry.id   c1e7376d6340ec46398e362a71fd4c25
#
_cell.length_a   1.000
_cell.length_b   1.000
_cell.length_c   1.000
_cell.angle_alpha   90.00
_cell.angle_beta   90.00
_cell.angle_gamma   90.00
#
_symmetry.space_group_name_H-M   'P 1'
#
loop_
_entity.id
_entity.type
_entity.pdbx_description
1 polymer ?
#
loop_
_entity_poly.entity_id
_entity_poly.type
_entity_poly.pdbx_seq_one_letter_code
_entity_poly.pdbx_strand_id
1 'polypeptide(L)'
;MNFIEHIDNIVKSYGISNYNIQKFRSVYKINSKDRILLIKKFNSKTKLFNTKKIINHLKYNNFKYIQNIYYNLKNEFYFEFKNKFYACFSWVDGREVNIKNVKEIKKCTKTIYLFHESIKNVNDFSMILKDNSDWIEKFEEDIFNLYDIKNKLTKVNSLSELDKFYYENIDKAILKISEIINILNENNFNKFLSENKIICHSSLYYQNFILGKNDKIYLIDFGGISLNNRVYDLARFARRVFYKNSFDTKVLNDIYKVYNKYYKFSEFEKTLFDSYLRNPYKFVKLGYRFYIQNKNIDELKLLNKLKKYCKYELNL
;
A
#
# COMPACT_ATOMS: atom_id res chain seq x y z
N MET A 1 10.31 4.60 33.04
CA MET A 1 11.03 5.29 31.95
C MET A 1 10.01 5.88 31.00
N ASN A 2 9.95 7.18 30.94
CA ASN A 2 8.97 7.89 30.14
C ASN A 2 9.23 7.64 28.66
N PHE A 3 8.22 7.63 27.82
CA PHE A 3 8.35 7.31 26.39
C PHE A 3 9.32 8.25 25.64
N ILE A 4 9.42 9.53 26.08
CA ILE A 4 10.33 10.52 25.51
C ILE A 4 11.79 10.17 25.85
N GLU A 5 12.11 9.75 27.06
CA GLU A 5 13.47 9.32 27.49
C GLU A 5 13.99 8.16 26.64
N HIS A 6 13.06 7.31 26.17
CA HIS A 6 13.42 6.19 25.32
C HIS A 6 13.89 6.63 23.92
N ILE A 7 13.18 7.56 23.26
CA ILE A 7 13.59 8.09 21.95
C ILE A 7 14.91 8.87 22.08
N ASP A 8 15.10 9.56 23.18
CA ASP A 8 16.34 10.28 23.49
C ASP A 8 17.54 9.34 23.50
N ASN A 9 17.45 8.18 24.18
CA ASN A 9 18.51 7.16 24.19
C ASN A 9 18.79 6.61 22.79
N ILE A 10 17.75 6.41 21.96
CA ILE A 10 17.95 6.00 20.58
C ILE A 10 18.72 7.07 19.81
N VAL A 11 18.34 8.34 19.91
CA VAL A 11 18.98 9.46 19.18
C VAL A 11 20.46 9.55 19.59
N LYS A 12 20.76 9.50 20.90
CA LYS A 12 22.12 9.51 21.43
C LYS A 12 22.96 8.34 20.91
N SER A 13 22.37 7.16 20.72
CA SER A 13 23.08 6.01 20.17
C SER A 13 23.59 6.23 18.74
N TYR A 14 23.01 7.18 18.00
CA TYR A 14 23.46 7.59 16.67
C TYR A 14 24.47 8.77 16.71
N GLY A 15 24.99 9.12 17.89
CA GLY A 15 25.98 10.21 18.06
C GLY A 15 25.39 11.60 17.81
N ILE A 16 24.10 11.78 18.02
CA ILE A 16 23.42 13.05 17.78
C ILE A 16 23.27 13.79 19.11
N SER A 17 23.79 15.01 19.16
CA SER A 17 23.63 15.96 20.26
C SER A 17 22.88 17.20 19.78
N ASN A 18 22.34 18.00 20.71
CA ASN A 18 21.66 19.26 20.40
C ASN A 18 20.57 19.15 19.33
N TYR A 19 19.55 18.36 19.63
CA TYR A 19 18.46 18.08 18.72
C TYR A 19 17.10 18.42 19.32
N ASN A 20 16.12 18.57 18.42
CA ASN A 20 14.71 18.67 18.77
C ASN A 20 13.96 17.48 18.17
N ILE A 21 13.04 16.89 18.95
CA ILE A 21 12.23 15.73 18.55
C ILE A 21 10.82 16.20 18.23
N GLN A 22 10.35 15.92 17.05
CA GLN A 22 8.97 16.15 16.63
C GLN A 22 8.30 14.85 16.21
N LYS A 23 7.18 14.50 16.83
CA LYS A 23 6.37 13.36 16.39
C LYS A 23 5.65 13.73 15.10
N PHE A 24 5.85 12.93 14.05
CA PHE A 24 5.19 13.08 12.76
C PHE A 24 4.49 11.77 12.40
N ARG A 25 3.16 11.70 12.59
CA ARG A 25 2.37 10.45 12.43
C ARG A 25 2.94 9.31 13.29
N SER A 26 3.43 8.23 12.65
CA SER A 26 3.99 7.04 13.30
C SER A 26 5.51 7.08 13.46
N VAL A 27 6.16 8.19 13.13
CA VAL A 27 7.62 8.36 13.13
C VAL A 27 8.03 9.56 13.96
N TYR A 28 9.33 9.64 14.28
CA TYR A 28 9.92 10.79 14.98
C TYR A 28 10.91 11.48 14.05
N LYS A 29 10.67 12.75 13.79
CA LYS A 29 11.59 13.63 13.10
C LYS A 29 12.57 14.23 14.11
N ILE A 30 13.85 14.05 13.85
CA ILE A 30 14.94 14.55 14.68
C ILE A 30 15.62 15.68 13.91
N ASN A 31 15.50 16.89 14.43
CA ASN A 31 16.16 18.06 13.86
C ASN A 31 17.41 18.36 14.67
N SER A 32 18.60 18.14 14.13
CA SER A 32 19.86 18.55 14.70
C SER A 32 20.50 19.65 13.84
N LYS A 33 21.58 20.28 14.33
CA LYS A 33 22.28 21.36 13.64
C LYS A 33 22.75 20.92 12.24
N ASP A 34 23.23 19.67 12.13
CA ASP A 34 23.93 19.22 10.94
C ASP A 34 23.04 18.38 10.00
N ARG A 35 21.96 17.80 10.51
CA ARG A 35 21.13 16.88 9.71
C ARG A 35 19.73 16.70 10.30
N ILE A 36 18.80 16.36 9.41
CA ILE A 36 17.44 15.95 9.78
C ILE A 36 17.32 14.44 9.56
N LEU A 37 16.90 13.75 10.61
CA LEU A 37 16.73 12.29 10.60
C LEU A 37 15.31 11.89 10.95
N LEU A 38 15.00 10.63 10.66
CA LEU A 38 13.72 10.01 10.95
C LEU A 38 13.95 8.72 11.72
N ILE A 39 13.36 8.60 12.91
CA ILE A 39 13.31 7.33 13.64
C ILE A 39 11.96 6.67 13.41
N LYS A 40 11.99 5.45 12.90
CA LYS A 40 10.81 4.62 12.65
C LYS A 40 10.81 3.38 13.51
N LYS A 41 9.65 3.09 14.13
CA LYS A 41 9.40 1.89 14.91
C LYS A 41 8.92 0.75 14.00
N PHE A 42 9.45 -0.44 14.23
CA PHE A 42 9.02 -1.70 13.62
C PHE A 42 8.54 -2.67 14.71
N ASN A 43 7.41 -3.33 14.46
CA ASN A 43 6.87 -4.35 15.34
C ASN A 43 7.38 -5.77 15.00
N SER A 44 8.16 -5.91 13.91
CA SER A 44 8.72 -7.17 13.43
C SER A 44 10.16 -6.96 12.98
N LYS A 45 11.05 -7.79 13.49
CA LYS A 45 12.45 -7.84 13.08
C LYS A 45 12.59 -8.19 11.60
N THR A 46 11.79 -9.16 11.13
CA THR A 46 11.73 -9.56 9.72
C THR A 46 11.42 -8.38 8.80
N LYS A 47 10.39 -7.57 9.12
CA LYS A 47 10.04 -6.39 8.32
C LYS A 47 11.16 -5.35 8.28
N LEU A 48 11.86 -5.16 9.40
CA LEU A 48 13.01 -4.25 9.47
C LEU A 48 14.16 -4.73 8.59
N PHE A 49 14.53 -6.02 8.70
CA PHE A 49 15.61 -6.62 7.91
C PHE A 49 15.28 -6.62 6.42
N ASN A 50 14.07 -7.00 6.04
CA ASN A 50 13.62 -6.91 4.66
C ASN A 50 13.70 -5.47 4.13
N THR A 51 13.28 -4.47 4.94
CA THR A 51 13.39 -3.04 4.58
C THR A 51 14.85 -2.66 4.29
N LYS A 52 15.81 -3.07 5.14
CA LYS A 52 17.23 -2.80 4.92
C LYS A 52 17.73 -3.44 3.62
N LYS A 53 17.41 -4.73 3.42
CA LYS A 53 17.86 -5.48 2.22
C LYS A 53 17.35 -4.84 0.94
N ILE A 54 16.08 -4.47 0.90
CA ILE A 54 15.48 -3.79 -0.25
C ILE A 54 16.15 -2.44 -0.51
N ILE A 55 16.36 -1.62 0.50
CA ILE A 55 17.05 -0.33 0.34
C ILE A 55 18.46 -0.53 -0.24
N ASN A 56 19.20 -1.50 0.25
CA ASN A 56 20.55 -1.80 -0.25
C ASN A 56 20.50 -2.29 -1.70
N HIS A 57 19.57 -3.17 -2.04
CA HIS A 57 19.39 -3.66 -3.41
C HIS A 57 19.00 -2.56 -4.39
N LEU A 58 18.04 -1.71 -4.01
CA LEU A 58 17.64 -0.57 -4.83
C LEU A 58 18.80 0.39 -5.09
N LYS A 59 19.65 0.65 -4.08
CA LYS A 59 20.86 1.47 -4.25
C LYS A 59 21.86 0.82 -5.18
N TYR A 60 22.10 -0.47 -5.02
CA TYR A 60 23.01 -1.24 -5.88
C TYR A 60 22.56 -1.15 -7.35
N ASN A 61 21.25 -1.20 -7.61
CA ASN A 61 20.65 -1.04 -8.94
C ASN A 61 20.38 0.42 -9.34
N ASN A 62 21.11 1.37 -8.74
CA ASN A 62 21.01 2.80 -9.08
C ASN A 62 19.64 3.46 -8.92
N PHE A 63 18.71 2.87 -8.14
CA PHE A 63 17.49 3.55 -7.76
C PHE A 63 17.78 4.51 -6.60
N LYS A 64 18.08 5.78 -6.95
CA LYS A 64 18.65 6.76 -6.01
C LYS A 64 17.62 7.50 -5.14
N TYR A 65 16.34 7.50 -5.54
CA TYR A 65 15.30 8.33 -4.90
C TYR A 65 14.59 7.55 -3.80
N ILE A 66 15.35 7.19 -2.76
CA ILE A 66 14.90 6.47 -1.56
C ILE A 66 15.55 7.05 -0.33
N GLN A 67 15.04 6.67 0.85
CA GLN A 67 15.66 6.98 2.13
C GLN A 67 16.95 6.15 2.34
N ASN A 68 17.94 6.77 2.96
CA ASN A 68 19.09 6.04 3.50
C ASN A 68 18.77 5.48 4.87
N ILE A 69 19.32 4.30 5.21
CA ILE A 69 19.35 3.79 6.57
C ILE A 69 20.69 4.13 7.20
N TYR A 70 20.69 4.57 8.45
CA TYR A 70 21.89 4.93 9.18
C TYR A 70 22.28 3.84 10.20
N TYR A 71 23.56 3.77 10.50
CA TYR A 71 24.11 2.90 11.54
C TYR A 71 24.40 3.73 12.79
N ASN A 72 24.21 3.14 13.97
CA ASN A 72 24.53 3.76 15.25
C ASN A 72 26.03 3.68 15.55
N LEU A 73 26.48 4.24 16.67
CA LEU A 73 27.89 4.25 17.09
C LEU A 73 28.47 2.85 17.32
N LYS A 74 27.64 1.84 17.51
CA LYS A 74 28.03 0.42 17.62
C LYS A 74 28.04 -0.31 16.27
N ASN A 75 27.88 0.42 15.16
CA ASN A 75 27.75 -0.13 13.81
C ASN A 75 26.52 -1.04 13.61
N GLU A 76 25.46 -0.81 14.38
CA GLU A 76 24.18 -1.49 14.24
C GLU A 76 23.19 -0.59 13.49
N PHE A 77 22.37 -1.16 12.62
CA PHE A 77 21.38 -0.38 11.83
C PHE A 77 20.04 -0.23 12.53
N TYR A 78 19.88 -0.77 13.74
CA TYR A 78 18.69 -0.65 14.56
C TYR A 78 19.01 -0.63 16.04
N PHE A 79 18.05 -0.19 16.82
CA PHE A 79 18.03 -0.22 18.28
C PHE A 79 16.84 -1.06 18.74
N GLU A 80 17.03 -1.98 19.67
CA GLU A 80 15.97 -2.82 20.22
C GLU A 80 15.58 -2.36 21.63
N PHE A 81 14.29 -2.22 21.87
CA PHE A 81 13.75 -1.90 23.19
C PHE A 81 12.35 -2.48 23.37
N LYS A 82 12.13 -3.21 24.48
CA LYS A 82 10.83 -3.84 24.83
C LYS A 82 10.21 -4.58 23.66
N ASN A 83 10.97 -5.45 23.01
CA ASN A 83 10.56 -6.22 21.83
C ASN A 83 10.04 -5.36 20.66
N LYS A 84 10.51 -4.13 20.56
CA LYS A 84 10.30 -3.23 19.42
C LYS A 84 11.64 -2.83 18.84
N PHE A 85 11.67 -2.64 17.53
CA PHE A 85 12.87 -2.32 16.76
C PHE A 85 12.75 -0.91 16.21
N TYR A 86 13.78 -0.11 16.35
CA TYR A 86 13.83 1.26 15.89
C TYR A 86 15.00 1.43 14.94
N ALA A 87 14.75 1.97 13.77
CA ALA A 87 15.80 2.27 12.80
C ALA A 87 15.77 3.75 12.42
N CYS A 88 16.96 4.26 12.13
CA CYS A 88 17.16 5.64 11.75
C CYS A 88 17.33 5.75 10.23
N PHE A 89 16.58 6.67 9.63
CA PHE A 89 16.58 6.93 8.19
C PHE A 89 16.89 8.40 7.91
N SER A 90 17.34 8.69 6.68
CA SER A 90 17.41 10.06 6.21
C SER A 90 16.01 10.66 6.11
N TRP A 91 15.88 11.93 6.49
CA TRP A 91 14.70 12.72 6.13
C TRP A 91 14.78 13.13 4.67
N VAL A 92 13.71 12.91 3.92
CA VAL A 92 13.60 13.42 2.54
C VAL A 92 13.06 14.83 2.61
N ASP A 93 13.88 15.82 2.21
CA ASP A 93 13.47 17.22 2.18
C ASP A 93 12.56 17.49 0.98
N GLY A 94 11.29 17.65 1.25
CA GLY A 94 10.24 17.81 0.26
C GLY A 94 8.85 17.77 0.88
N ARG A 95 7.85 17.57 0.05
CA ARG A 95 6.45 17.44 0.46
C ARG A 95 5.81 16.17 -0.09
N GLU A 96 4.75 15.73 0.53
CA GLU A 96 3.89 14.69 -0.05
C GLU A 96 3.38 15.13 -1.42
N VAL A 97 3.27 14.18 -2.35
CA VAL A 97 2.73 14.46 -3.69
C VAL A 97 1.26 14.88 -3.62
N ASN A 98 0.89 15.79 -4.50
CA ASN A 98 -0.51 16.16 -4.70
C ASN A 98 -1.11 15.26 -5.79
N ILE A 99 -1.87 14.25 -5.39
CA ILE A 99 -2.51 13.32 -6.33
C ILE A 99 -3.71 13.90 -7.11
N LYS A 100 -4.01 15.19 -6.95
CA LYS A 100 -4.90 15.93 -7.85
C LYS A 100 -4.11 16.60 -8.99
N ASN A 101 -2.79 16.65 -8.89
CA ASN A 101 -1.91 17.21 -9.91
C ASN A 101 -1.49 16.10 -10.89
N VAL A 102 -1.97 16.16 -12.11
CA VAL A 102 -1.70 15.17 -13.18
C VAL A 102 -0.19 15.00 -13.44
N LYS A 103 0.60 16.08 -13.38
CA LYS A 103 2.06 16.00 -13.59
C LYS A 103 2.72 15.17 -12.47
N GLU A 104 2.28 15.33 -11.22
CA GLU A 104 2.82 14.57 -10.09
C GLU A 104 2.37 13.11 -10.14
N ILE A 105 1.11 12.83 -10.52
CA ILE A 105 0.63 11.46 -10.78
C ILE A 105 1.51 10.76 -11.81
N LYS A 106 1.81 11.42 -12.94
CA LYS A 106 2.68 10.87 -13.99
C LYS A 106 4.09 10.59 -13.48
N LYS A 107 4.66 11.49 -12.66
CA LYS A 107 5.97 11.27 -12.02
C LYS A 107 5.94 10.07 -11.07
N CYS A 108 4.90 9.94 -10.23
CA CYS A 108 4.72 8.77 -9.34
C CYS A 108 4.64 7.47 -10.15
N THR A 109 3.86 7.47 -11.23
CA THR A 109 3.71 6.30 -12.11
C THR A 109 5.04 5.87 -12.72
N LYS A 110 5.84 6.84 -13.19
CA LYS A 110 7.21 6.56 -13.66
C LYS A 110 8.10 6.01 -12.55
N THR A 111 7.97 6.53 -11.33
CA THR A 111 8.75 6.05 -10.17
C THR A 111 8.38 4.61 -9.81
N ILE A 112 7.10 4.23 -9.91
CA ILE A 112 6.65 2.84 -9.72
C ILE A 112 7.32 1.92 -10.76
N TYR A 113 7.33 2.32 -12.03
CA TYR A 113 8.02 1.57 -13.07
C TYR A 113 9.51 1.39 -12.76
N LEU A 114 10.21 2.48 -12.43
CA LEU A 114 11.64 2.43 -12.10
C LEU A 114 11.94 1.55 -10.88
N PHE A 115 11.07 1.57 -9.88
CA PHE A 115 11.15 0.67 -8.73
C PHE A 115 11.04 -0.80 -9.18
N HIS A 116 10.03 -1.15 -9.99
CA HIS A 116 9.85 -2.52 -10.48
C HIS A 116 11.04 -3.00 -11.30
N GLU A 117 11.63 -2.15 -12.16
CA GLU A 117 12.82 -2.51 -12.93
C GLU A 117 14.04 -2.72 -12.04
N SER A 118 14.20 -1.91 -11.00
CA SER A 118 15.33 -2.02 -10.09
C SER A 118 15.26 -3.23 -9.17
N ILE A 119 14.09 -3.88 -9.05
CA ILE A 119 13.86 -4.97 -8.09
C ILE A 119 13.58 -6.33 -8.75
N LYS A 120 13.38 -6.38 -10.07
CA LYS A 120 12.99 -7.62 -10.77
C LYS A 120 13.98 -8.78 -10.64
N ASN A 121 15.25 -8.51 -10.39
CA ASN A 121 16.33 -9.50 -10.29
C ASN A 121 16.79 -9.74 -8.84
N VAL A 122 15.91 -9.47 -7.86
CA VAL A 122 16.23 -9.80 -6.46
C VAL A 122 16.06 -11.28 -6.23
N ASN A 123 17.19 -11.98 -6.17
CA ASN A 123 17.27 -13.41 -5.82
C ASN A 123 17.76 -13.61 -4.37
N ASP A 124 17.44 -12.69 -3.47
CA ASP A 124 17.82 -12.81 -2.06
C ASP A 124 16.81 -13.72 -1.32
N PHE A 125 17.06 -15.02 -1.35
CA PHE A 125 16.31 -16.05 -0.62
C PHE A 125 16.31 -15.88 0.91
N SER A 126 17.13 -14.98 1.43
CA SER A 126 17.15 -14.67 2.86
C SER A 126 16.05 -13.69 3.31
N MET A 127 15.26 -13.14 2.38
CA MET A 127 14.09 -12.34 2.69
C MET A 127 12.85 -13.22 2.89
N ILE A 128 12.24 -13.12 4.06
CA ILE A 128 10.95 -13.78 4.35
C ILE A 128 9.83 -12.80 3.96
N LEU A 129 9.32 -12.94 2.75
CA LEU A 129 8.25 -12.09 2.22
C LEU A 129 6.91 -12.81 2.31
N LYS A 130 5.86 -12.06 2.65
CA LYS A 130 4.49 -12.56 2.52
C LYS A 130 4.17 -12.68 1.03
N ASP A 131 3.67 -13.83 0.63
CA ASP A 131 3.07 -14.00 -0.69
C ASP A 131 1.64 -13.46 -0.66
N ASN A 132 1.35 -12.48 -1.48
CA ASN A 132 0.03 -11.88 -1.64
C ASN A 132 -0.40 -11.96 -3.11
N SER A 133 0.18 -12.87 -3.87
CA SER A 133 -0.05 -12.95 -5.31
C SER A 133 -1.32 -13.71 -5.68
N ASP A 134 -1.83 -14.56 -4.81
CA ASP A 134 -3.07 -15.26 -5.06
C ASP A 134 -4.28 -14.32 -4.89
N TRP A 135 -4.75 -13.81 -6.02
CA TRP A 135 -5.93 -12.94 -6.04
C TRP A 135 -7.23 -13.73 -6.04
N ILE A 136 -7.21 -14.96 -6.58
CA ILE A 136 -8.39 -15.80 -6.63
C ILE A 136 -8.77 -16.19 -5.21
N GLU A 137 -7.83 -16.74 -4.42
CA GLU A 137 -8.06 -17.05 -3.01
C GLU A 137 -8.61 -15.84 -2.25
N LYS A 138 -8.01 -14.66 -2.49
CA LYS A 138 -8.47 -13.43 -1.82
C LYS A 138 -9.88 -13.01 -2.24
N PHE A 139 -10.26 -13.18 -3.48
CA PHE A 139 -11.59 -12.85 -3.97
C PHE A 139 -12.63 -13.88 -3.50
N GLU A 140 -12.28 -15.15 -3.42
CA GLU A 140 -13.11 -16.21 -2.82
C GLU A 140 -13.36 -15.93 -1.32
N GLU A 141 -12.32 -15.51 -0.57
CA GLU A 141 -12.47 -15.07 0.81
C GLU A 141 -13.43 -13.85 0.93
N ASP A 142 -13.32 -12.90 0.01
CA ASP A 142 -14.21 -11.73 -0.04
C ASP A 142 -15.67 -12.16 -0.31
N ILE A 143 -15.93 -13.12 -1.21
CA ILE A 143 -17.26 -13.72 -1.46
C ILE A 143 -17.78 -14.43 -0.21
N PHE A 144 -16.96 -15.28 0.43
CA PHE A 144 -17.34 -15.96 1.66
C PHE A 144 -17.76 -14.97 2.77
N ASN A 145 -17.00 -13.91 2.96
CA ASN A 145 -17.33 -12.86 3.91
C ASN A 145 -18.67 -12.16 3.57
N LEU A 146 -18.95 -11.94 2.28
CA LEU A 146 -20.22 -11.34 1.84
C LEU A 146 -21.41 -12.26 2.14
N TYR A 147 -21.29 -13.58 1.91
CA TYR A 147 -22.32 -14.55 2.29
C TYR A 147 -22.54 -14.60 3.81
N ASP A 148 -21.47 -14.58 4.62
CA ASP A 148 -21.60 -14.54 6.08
C ASP A 148 -22.34 -13.28 6.55
N ILE A 149 -22.03 -12.12 5.98
CA ILE A 149 -22.75 -10.87 6.27
C ILE A 149 -24.24 -11.00 5.86
N LYS A 150 -24.52 -11.54 4.67
CA LYS A 150 -25.89 -11.73 4.18
C LYS A 150 -26.69 -12.61 5.13
N ASN A 151 -26.10 -13.74 5.56
CA ASN A 151 -26.73 -14.66 6.51
C ASN A 151 -26.96 -14.05 7.91
N LYS A 152 -26.10 -13.15 8.35
CA LYS A 152 -26.30 -12.39 9.59
C LYS A 152 -27.48 -11.44 9.47
N LEU A 153 -27.56 -10.71 8.36
CA LEU A 153 -28.63 -9.73 8.13
C LEU A 153 -30.01 -10.37 7.99
N THR A 154 -30.13 -11.58 7.43
CA THR A 154 -31.42 -12.32 7.38
C THR A 154 -31.97 -12.72 8.73
N LYS A 155 -31.14 -12.76 9.78
CA LYS A 155 -31.54 -13.12 11.14
C LYS A 155 -31.92 -11.92 12.02
N VAL A 156 -31.82 -10.71 11.49
CA VAL A 156 -32.13 -9.47 12.21
C VAL A 156 -33.61 -9.16 12.05
N ASN A 157 -34.35 -9.00 13.15
CA ASN A 157 -35.79 -8.74 13.13
C ASN A 157 -36.16 -7.39 12.51
N SER A 158 -35.29 -6.37 12.65
CA SER A 158 -35.49 -5.04 12.07
C SER A 158 -34.18 -4.49 11.54
N LEU A 159 -34.08 -4.37 10.23
CA LEU A 159 -32.89 -3.85 9.54
C LEU A 159 -32.85 -2.32 9.61
N SER A 160 -31.71 -1.77 10.00
CA SER A 160 -31.42 -0.34 9.87
C SER A 160 -31.36 0.09 8.37
N GLU A 161 -31.30 1.38 8.08
CA GLU A 161 -31.15 1.88 6.72
C GLU A 161 -29.81 1.41 6.09
N LEU A 162 -28.76 1.33 6.90
CA LEU A 162 -27.46 0.79 6.50
C LEU A 162 -27.59 -0.68 6.10
N ASP A 163 -28.25 -1.48 6.94
CA ASP A 163 -28.40 -2.93 6.74
C ASP A 163 -29.18 -3.23 5.46
N LYS A 164 -30.29 -2.53 5.23
CA LYS A 164 -31.11 -2.62 4.00
C LYS A 164 -30.27 -2.32 2.77
N PHE A 165 -29.58 -1.16 2.78
CA PHE A 165 -28.74 -0.74 1.66
C PHE A 165 -27.63 -1.75 1.39
N TYR A 166 -26.96 -2.27 2.43
CA TYR A 166 -25.89 -3.24 2.27
C TYR A 166 -26.42 -4.57 1.72
N TYR A 167 -27.52 -5.07 2.29
CA TYR A 167 -28.17 -6.32 1.87
C TYR A 167 -28.59 -6.32 0.41
N GLU A 168 -29.21 -5.24 -0.06
CA GLU A 168 -29.67 -5.05 -1.45
C GLU A 168 -28.53 -5.05 -2.48
N ASN A 169 -27.30 -4.79 -2.05
CA ASN A 169 -26.14 -4.68 -2.94
C ASN A 169 -25.14 -5.83 -2.81
N ILE A 170 -25.33 -6.76 -1.86
CA ILE A 170 -24.40 -7.91 -1.66
C ILE A 170 -24.32 -8.79 -2.91
N ASP A 171 -25.47 -9.17 -3.48
CA ASP A 171 -25.51 -10.09 -4.63
C ASP A 171 -24.81 -9.50 -5.87
N LYS A 172 -24.97 -8.19 -6.08
CA LYS A 172 -24.26 -7.48 -7.16
C LYS A 172 -22.73 -7.52 -6.94
N ALA A 173 -22.30 -7.38 -5.69
CA ALA A 173 -20.87 -7.45 -5.37
C ALA A 173 -20.33 -8.87 -5.56
N ILE A 174 -21.06 -9.90 -5.13
CA ILE A 174 -20.70 -11.31 -5.32
C ILE A 174 -20.60 -11.63 -6.81
N LEU A 175 -21.63 -11.28 -7.60
CA LEU A 175 -21.63 -11.52 -9.05
C LEU A 175 -20.40 -10.90 -9.72
N LYS A 176 -20.11 -9.64 -9.40
CA LYS A 176 -18.97 -8.91 -9.97
C LYS A 176 -17.62 -9.55 -9.61
N ILE A 177 -17.45 -10.02 -8.38
CA ILE A 177 -16.24 -10.72 -7.96
C ILE A 177 -16.12 -12.07 -8.65
N SER A 178 -17.24 -12.82 -8.77
CA SER A 178 -17.27 -14.10 -9.47
C SER A 178 -16.91 -13.96 -10.96
N GLU A 179 -17.39 -12.92 -11.64
CA GLU A 179 -16.98 -12.62 -13.02
C GLU A 179 -15.47 -12.39 -13.12
N ILE A 180 -14.88 -11.68 -12.17
CA ILE A 180 -13.43 -11.45 -12.13
C ILE A 180 -12.68 -12.75 -11.93
N ILE A 181 -13.11 -13.62 -11.01
CA ILE A 181 -12.51 -14.94 -10.77
C ILE A 181 -12.55 -15.78 -12.06
N ASN A 182 -13.68 -15.80 -12.77
CA ASN A 182 -13.82 -16.53 -14.03
C ASN A 182 -12.83 -16.02 -15.08
N ILE A 183 -12.71 -14.69 -15.26
CA ILE A 183 -11.73 -14.08 -16.18
C ILE A 183 -10.30 -14.51 -15.82
N LEU A 184 -9.95 -14.55 -14.53
CA LEU A 184 -8.62 -14.94 -14.07
C LEU A 184 -8.35 -16.43 -14.37
N ASN A 185 -9.33 -17.31 -14.11
CA ASN A 185 -9.22 -18.75 -14.35
C ASN A 185 -9.10 -19.07 -15.85
N GLU A 186 -9.94 -18.48 -16.70
CA GLU A 186 -9.91 -18.65 -18.16
C GLU A 186 -8.56 -18.23 -18.77
N ASN A 187 -7.85 -17.29 -18.16
CA ASN A 187 -6.55 -16.82 -18.62
C ASN A 187 -5.37 -17.46 -17.89
N ASN A 188 -5.55 -18.58 -17.19
CA ASN A 188 -4.48 -19.33 -16.51
C ASN A 188 -3.66 -18.43 -15.53
N PHE A 189 -4.35 -17.66 -14.69
CA PHE A 189 -3.73 -16.70 -13.77
C PHE A 189 -2.61 -17.31 -12.92
N ASN A 190 -2.77 -18.54 -12.43
CA ASN A 190 -1.77 -19.21 -11.61
C ASN A 190 -0.46 -19.48 -12.39
N LYS A 191 -0.55 -19.85 -13.67
CA LYS A 191 0.63 -19.98 -14.52
C LYS A 191 1.31 -18.62 -14.72
N PHE A 192 0.52 -17.58 -15.05
CA PHE A 192 1.05 -16.22 -15.17
C PHE A 192 1.80 -15.78 -13.89
N LEU A 193 1.23 -16.05 -12.72
CA LEU A 193 1.87 -15.69 -11.44
C LEU A 193 3.19 -16.41 -11.24
N SER A 194 3.28 -17.70 -11.55
CA SER A 194 4.52 -18.47 -11.36
C SER A 194 5.68 -17.89 -12.17
N GLU A 195 5.40 -17.31 -13.33
CA GLU A 195 6.39 -16.75 -14.26
C GLU A 195 6.67 -15.25 -14.02
N ASN A 196 5.73 -14.50 -13.44
CA ASN A 196 5.77 -13.04 -13.37
C ASN A 196 5.74 -12.46 -11.94
N LYS A 197 6.06 -13.29 -10.94
CA LYS A 197 6.10 -12.85 -9.54
C LYS A 197 7.33 -11.99 -9.27
N ILE A 198 7.10 -10.82 -8.69
CA ILE A 198 8.15 -9.88 -8.28
C ILE A 198 7.91 -9.38 -6.86
N ILE A 199 8.91 -8.72 -6.29
CA ILE A 199 8.73 -7.97 -5.06
C ILE A 199 7.97 -6.67 -5.36
N CYS A 200 6.81 -6.51 -4.76
CA CYS A 200 6.00 -5.31 -4.82
C CYS A 200 6.18 -4.45 -3.57
N HIS A 201 6.05 -3.15 -3.71
CA HIS A 201 6.04 -2.22 -2.58
C HIS A 201 4.83 -2.45 -1.67
N SER A 202 3.71 -2.83 -2.25
CA SER A 202 2.45 -3.21 -1.60
C SER A 202 1.82 -2.13 -0.68
N SER A 203 2.42 -0.94 -0.64
CA SER A 203 1.97 0.19 0.19
C SER A 203 2.08 1.52 -0.54
N LEU A 204 1.77 1.57 -1.84
CA LEU A 204 1.83 2.76 -2.67
C LEU A 204 0.69 3.75 -2.33
N TYR A 205 0.75 4.32 -1.13
CA TYR A 205 -0.05 5.48 -0.72
C TYR A 205 0.64 6.76 -1.19
N TYR A 206 -0.15 7.81 -1.46
CA TYR A 206 0.43 9.11 -1.87
C TYR A 206 1.39 9.69 -0.82
N GLN A 207 1.20 9.36 0.47
CA GLN A 207 2.09 9.74 1.56
C GLN A 207 3.47 9.06 1.48
N ASN A 208 3.59 7.98 0.71
CA ASN A 208 4.86 7.27 0.51
C ASN A 208 5.60 7.77 -0.75
N PHE A 209 5.08 8.80 -1.40
CA PHE A 209 5.75 9.52 -2.48
C PHE A 209 6.04 10.95 -2.03
N ILE A 210 7.31 11.30 -1.93
CA ILE A 210 7.76 12.63 -1.54
C ILE A 210 8.33 13.34 -2.77
N LEU A 211 7.75 14.47 -3.13
CA LEU A 211 8.32 15.37 -4.13
C LEU A 211 9.43 16.18 -3.47
N GLY A 212 10.67 15.81 -3.77
CA GLY A 212 11.86 16.48 -3.26
C GLY A 212 12.08 17.85 -3.91
N LYS A 213 12.91 18.70 -3.29
CA LYS A 213 13.30 20.03 -3.80
C LYS A 213 13.97 19.97 -5.18
N ASN A 214 14.57 18.84 -5.53
CA ASN A 214 15.16 18.58 -6.85
C ASN A 214 14.14 18.14 -7.92
N ASP A 215 12.85 18.31 -7.65
CA ASP A 215 11.73 17.93 -8.53
C ASP A 215 11.67 16.43 -8.87
N LYS A 216 12.29 15.57 -8.04
CA LYS A 216 12.24 14.11 -8.15
C LYS A 216 11.30 13.51 -7.14
N ILE A 217 10.67 12.39 -7.47
CA ILE A 217 9.83 11.65 -6.55
C ILE A 217 10.67 10.61 -5.80
N TYR A 218 10.70 10.74 -4.49
CA TYR A 218 11.27 9.75 -3.60
C TYR A 218 10.20 8.76 -3.17
N LEU A 219 10.51 7.48 -3.22
CA LEU A 219 9.67 6.40 -2.68
C LEU A 219 10.17 6.02 -1.30
N ILE A 220 9.27 5.97 -0.32
CA ILE A 220 9.59 5.72 1.09
C ILE A 220 8.70 4.61 1.67
N ASP A 221 9.08 4.09 2.83
CA ASP A 221 8.29 3.11 3.60
C ASP A 221 8.18 1.72 2.96
N PHE A 222 9.29 1.02 2.85
CA PHE A 222 9.37 -0.35 2.35
C PHE A 222 8.95 -1.43 3.37
N GLY A 223 8.36 -1.07 4.51
CA GLY A 223 7.94 -2.03 5.54
C GLY A 223 6.76 -2.93 5.13
N GLY A 224 6.12 -2.66 4.01
CA GLY A 224 4.97 -3.41 3.49
C GLY A 224 5.26 -4.30 2.28
N ILE A 225 6.53 -4.46 1.89
CA ILE A 225 6.90 -5.26 0.71
C ILE A 225 6.38 -6.69 0.78
N SER A 226 5.95 -7.22 -0.35
CA SER A 226 5.44 -8.58 -0.48
C SER A 226 5.66 -9.12 -1.89
N LEU A 227 5.54 -10.42 -2.08
CA LEU A 227 5.51 -11.02 -3.41
C LEU A 227 4.14 -10.78 -4.06
N ASN A 228 4.15 -10.37 -5.32
CA ASN A 228 2.99 -10.22 -6.19
C ASN A 228 3.46 -9.99 -7.63
N ASN A 229 2.62 -9.49 -8.53
CA ASN A 229 3.02 -9.04 -9.85
C ASN A 229 3.01 -7.50 -9.95
N ARG A 230 3.65 -6.94 -10.98
CA ARG A 230 3.77 -5.47 -11.15
C ARG A 230 2.43 -4.76 -11.33
N VAL A 231 1.44 -5.46 -11.91
CA VAL A 231 0.09 -4.92 -12.11
C VAL A 231 -0.57 -4.61 -10.76
N TYR A 232 -0.33 -5.44 -9.74
CA TYR A 232 -0.87 -5.23 -8.40
C TYR A 232 -0.52 -3.86 -7.82
N ASP A 233 0.75 -3.49 -7.85
CA ASP A 233 1.20 -2.20 -7.30
C ASP A 233 0.62 -1.03 -8.10
N LEU A 234 0.64 -1.14 -9.44
CA LEU A 234 0.13 -0.08 -10.32
C LEU A 234 -1.38 0.09 -10.17
N ALA A 235 -2.16 -1.00 -10.23
CA ALA A 235 -3.61 -0.95 -10.10
C ALA A 235 -4.04 -0.46 -8.71
N ARG A 236 -3.30 -0.82 -7.69
CA ARG A 236 -3.51 -0.36 -6.33
C ARG A 236 -3.25 1.13 -6.15
N PHE A 237 -2.21 1.65 -6.78
CA PHE A 237 -1.97 3.10 -6.85
C PHE A 237 -3.08 3.79 -7.64
N ALA A 238 -3.40 3.30 -8.84
CA ALA A 238 -4.42 3.85 -9.71
C ALA A 238 -5.79 3.95 -9.03
N ARG A 239 -6.25 2.88 -8.36
CA ARG A 239 -7.51 2.87 -7.61
C ARG A 239 -7.55 3.95 -6.52
N ARG A 240 -6.43 4.18 -5.83
CA ARG A 240 -6.37 5.24 -4.79
C ARG A 240 -6.45 6.63 -5.38
N VAL A 241 -5.74 6.86 -6.48
CA VAL A 241 -5.79 8.13 -7.21
C VAL A 241 -7.21 8.37 -7.73
N PHE A 242 -7.83 7.37 -8.34
CA PHE A 242 -9.20 7.40 -8.82
C PHE A 242 -10.20 7.83 -7.74
N TYR A 243 -10.18 7.17 -6.57
CA TYR A 243 -11.07 7.54 -5.46
C TYR A 243 -10.87 8.98 -4.95
N LYS A 244 -9.66 9.49 -5.03
CA LYS A 244 -9.31 10.84 -4.56
C LYS A 244 -9.55 11.92 -5.63
N ASN A 245 -9.67 11.54 -6.88
CA ASN A 245 -10.02 12.41 -8.00
C ASN A 245 -11.50 12.29 -8.42
N SER A 246 -12.38 12.13 -7.44
CA SER A 246 -13.83 12.11 -7.64
C SER A 246 -14.28 11.06 -8.66
N PHE A 247 -13.56 9.93 -8.73
CA PHE A 247 -13.82 8.82 -9.64
C PHE A 247 -13.69 9.20 -11.14
N ASP A 248 -12.79 10.11 -11.46
CA ASP A 248 -12.48 10.45 -12.84
C ASP A 248 -11.66 9.31 -13.49
N THR A 249 -12.24 8.65 -14.49
CA THR A 249 -11.61 7.55 -15.22
C THR A 249 -10.42 8.01 -16.08
N LYS A 250 -10.33 9.30 -16.43
CA LYS A 250 -9.18 9.84 -17.18
C LYS A 250 -7.87 9.60 -16.43
N VAL A 251 -7.87 9.68 -15.09
CA VAL A 251 -6.65 9.43 -14.31
C VAL A 251 -6.18 7.98 -14.40
N LEU A 252 -7.09 7.02 -14.54
CA LEU A 252 -6.77 5.60 -14.73
C LEU A 252 -6.06 5.40 -16.07
N ASN A 253 -6.62 5.97 -17.15
CA ASN A 253 -6.03 5.94 -18.48
C ASN A 253 -4.65 6.62 -18.51
N ASP A 254 -4.50 7.76 -17.84
CA ASP A 254 -3.21 8.46 -17.75
C ASP A 254 -2.15 7.60 -17.05
N ILE A 255 -2.49 6.97 -15.93
CA ILE A 255 -1.58 6.08 -15.19
C ILE A 255 -1.20 4.89 -16.06
N TYR A 256 -2.19 4.22 -16.68
CA TYR A 256 -1.95 3.09 -17.57
C TYR A 256 -1.02 3.49 -18.73
N LYS A 257 -1.35 4.56 -19.46
CA LYS A 257 -0.56 5.04 -20.62
C LYS A 257 0.87 5.40 -20.23
N VAL A 258 1.07 6.07 -19.10
CA VAL A 258 2.42 6.44 -18.63
C VAL A 258 3.23 5.21 -18.29
N TYR A 259 2.67 4.23 -17.59
CA TYR A 259 3.38 3.00 -17.26
C TYR A 259 3.66 2.18 -18.52
N ASN A 260 2.66 2.01 -19.40
CA ASN A 260 2.76 1.25 -20.64
C ASN A 260 3.75 1.87 -21.66
N LYS A 261 4.10 3.14 -21.50
CA LYS A 261 5.17 3.76 -22.31
C LYS A 261 6.55 3.14 -22.04
N TYR A 262 6.80 2.74 -20.81
CA TYR A 262 8.08 2.20 -20.36
C TYR A 262 8.10 0.67 -20.32
N TYR A 263 6.97 0.06 -19.95
CA TYR A 263 6.77 -1.38 -19.92
C TYR A 263 5.49 -1.74 -20.68
N LYS A 264 5.64 -2.47 -21.77
CA LYS A 264 4.50 -2.88 -22.59
C LYS A 264 3.76 -4.02 -21.92
N PHE A 265 2.54 -3.74 -21.46
CA PHE A 265 1.67 -4.78 -20.93
C PHE A 265 1.24 -5.76 -22.01
N SER A 266 1.25 -7.04 -21.68
CA SER A 266 0.51 -8.06 -22.42
C SER A 266 -1.01 -7.78 -22.33
N GLU A 267 -1.79 -8.40 -23.22
CA GLU A 267 -3.26 -8.29 -23.15
C GLU A 267 -3.78 -8.84 -21.81
N PHE A 268 -3.16 -9.89 -21.29
CA PHE A 268 -3.56 -10.43 -19.99
C PHE A 268 -3.21 -9.47 -18.83
N GLU A 269 -2.04 -8.84 -18.82
CA GLU A 269 -1.71 -7.84 -17.80
C GLU A 269 -2.65 -6.64 -17.83
N LYS A 270 -3.13 -6.25 -19.00
CA LYS A 270 -4.18 -5.23 -19.14
C LYS A 270 -5.50 -5.73 -18.53
N THR A 271 -5.89 -6.96 -18.84
CA THR A 271 -7.06 -7.60 -18.24
C THR A 271 -6.96 -7.67 -16.72
N LEU A 272 -5.76 -8.00 -16.16
CA LEU A 272 -5.50 -7.98 -14.73
C LEU A 272 -5.66 -6.58 -14.12
N PHE A 273 -5.14 -5.56 -14.79
CA PHE A 273 -5.27 -4.17 -14.33
C PHE A 273 -6.73 -3.75 -14.23
N ASP A 274 -7.52 -4.04 -15.26
CA ASP A 274 -8.94 -3.70 -15.32
C ASP A 274 -9.75 -4.53 -14.29
N SER A 275 -9.48 -5.82 -14.17
CA SER A 275 -10.11 -6.71 -13.18
C SER A 275 -9.87 -6.23 -11.75
N TYR A 276 -8.62 -5.83 -11.43
CA TYR A 276 -8.31 -5.28 -10.12
C TYR A 276 -9.07 -3.99 -9.83
N LEU A 277 -9.23 -3.09 -10.81
CA LEU A 277 -9.96 -1.84 -10.66
C LEU A 277 -11.47 -2.06 -10.53
N ARG A 278 -12.03 -3.04 -11.23
CA ARG A 278 -13.45 -3.41 -11.19
C ARG A 278 -13.89 -4.09 -9.89
N ASN A 279 -12.96 -4.69 -9.12
CA ASN A 279 -13.27 -5.31 -7.83
C ASN A 279 -13.92 -4.30 -6.88
N PRO A 280 -15.10 -4.59 -6.28
CA PRO A 280 -15.83 -3.70 -5.37
C PRO A 280 -15.16 -3.63 -3.98
N TYR A 281 -13.89 -3.28 -3.96
CA TYR A 281 -13.00 -3.31 -2.79
C TYR A 281 -13.51 -2.51 -1.59
N LYS A 282 -14.10 -1.35 -1.82
CA LYS A 282 -14.57 -0.51 -0.70
C LYS A 282 -15.85 -1.05 -0.11
N PHE A 283 -16.74 -1.55 -0.95
CA PHE A 283 -17.98 -2.20 -0.49
C PHE A 283 -17.63 -3.39 0.42
N VAL A 284 -16.82 -4.33 -0.07
CA VAL A 284 -16.38 -5.50 0.69
C VAL A 284 -15.65 -5.09 1.98
N LYS A 285 -14.64 -4.23 1.87
CA LYS A 285 -13.82 -3.84 3.02
C LYS A 285 -14.61 -3.11 4.11
N LEU A 286 -15.52 -2.24 3.75
CA LEU A 286 -16.31 -1.48 4.71
C LEU A 286 -17.31 -2.38 5.42
N GLY A 287 -17.98 -3.28 4.68
CA GLY A 287 -18.87 -4.28 5.27
C GLY A 287 -18.12 -5.23 6.19
N TYR A 288 -17.00 -5.81 5.76
CA TYR A 288 -16.17 -6.67 6.60
C TYR A 288 -15.78 -6.01 7.93
N ARG A 289 -15.36 -4.74 7.87
CA ARG A 289 -14.99 -4.01 9.09
C ARG A 289 -16.14 -3.78 10.04
N PHE A 290 -17.33 -3.52 9.53
CA PHE A 290 -18.50 -3.24 10.34
C PHE A 290 -19.15 -4.54 10.85
N TYR A 291 -19.50 -5.47 9.96
CA TYR A 291 -20.29 -6.65 10.29
C TYR A 291 -19.48 -7.84 10.83
N ILE A 292 -18.22 -7.97 10.44
CA ILE A 292 -17.36 -9.10 10.87
C ILE A 292 -16.39 -8.68 11.97
N GLN A 293 -15.68 -7.58 11.78
CA GLN A 293 -14.72 -7.08 12.78
C GLN A 293 -15.38 -6.28 13.92
N ASN A 294 -16.67 -6.01 13.86
CA ASN A 294 -17.44 -5.24 14.85
C ASN A 294 -16.75 -3.89 15.20
N LYS A 295 -16.20 -3.21 14.17
CA LYS A 295 -15.57 -1.91 14.41
C LYS A 295 -16.65 -0.89 14.72
N ASN A 296 -16.47 -0.16 15.82
CA ASN A 296 -17.33 0.97 16.15
C ASN A 296 -17.20 2.07 15.08
N ILE A 297 -18.15 2.09 14.16
CA ILE A 297 -18.22 3.04 13.03
C ILE A 297 -19.63 3.63 13.06
N ASP A 298 -19.72 4.94 12.99
CA ASP A 298 -20.99 5.66 12.85
C ASP A 298 -21.74 5.19 11.59
N GLU A 299 -22.94 4.67 11.75
CA GLU A 299 -23.73 4.05 10.68
C GLU A 299 -24.08 5.02 9.56
N LEU A 300 -24.50 6.25 9.90
CA LEU A 300 -24.85 7.26 8.90
C LEU A 300 -23.61 7.64 8.04
N LYS A 301 -22.44 7.80 8.69
CA LYS A 301 -21.20 8.06 7.97
C LYS A 301 -20.79 6.87 7.10
N LEU A 302 -21.03 5.65 7.57
CA LEU A 302 -20.73 4.44 6.82
C LEU A 302 -21.66 4.31 5.60
N LEU A 303 -22.97 4.48 5.78
CA LEU A 303 -23.97 4.45 4.73
C LEU A 303 -23.65 5.46 3.61
N ASN A 304 -23.34 6.71 3.99
CA ASN A 304 -22.97 7.75 3.03
C ASN A 304 -21.71 7.38 2.23
N LYS A 305 -20.74 6.75 2.88
CA LYS A 305 -19.55 6.22 2.18
C LYS A 305 -19.90 5.09 1.23
N LEU A 306 -20.70 4.13 1.68
CA LEU A 306 -21.13 3.01 0.85
C LEU A 306 -21.91 3.49 -0.37
N LYS A 307 -22.94 4.35 -0.20
CA LYS A 307 -23.69 4.95 -1.29
C LYS A 307 -22.76 5.61 -2.32
N LYS A 308 -21.75 6.35 -1.83
CA LYS A 308 -20.75 6.98 -2.71
C LYS A 308 -19.93 5.98 -3.50
N TYR A 309 -19.39 4.93 -2.85
CA TYR A 309 -18.52 3.95 -3.53
C TYR A 309 -19.31 3.01 -4.44
N CYS A 310 -20.49 2.52 -4.01
CA CYS A 310 -21.34 1.62 -4.78
C CYS A 310 -21.74 2.20 -6.14
N LYS A 311 -21.96 3.51 -6.21
CA LYS A 311 -22.24 4.20 -7.48
C LYS A 311 -21.18 3.93 -8.55
N TYR A 312 -19.93 3.71 -8.16
CA TYR A 312 -18.79 3.51 -9.06
C TYR A 312 -18.29 2.07 -9.06
N GLU A 313 -18.29 1.39 -7.92
CA GLU A 313 -17.75 0.04 -7.80
C GLU A 313 -18.73 -1.04 -8.29
N LEU A 314 -20.04 -0.83 -8.13
CA LEU A 314 -21.05 -1.81 -8.52
C LEU A 314 -21.72 -1.52 -9.88
N ASN A 315 -21.55 -0.32 -10.41
CA ASN A 315 -22.17 0.10 -11.68
C ASN A 315 -21.14 0.36 -12.81
N LEU A 316 -19.84 0.09 -12.56
CA LEU A 316 -18.79 0.16 -13.60
C LEU A 316 -18.68 -1.12 -14.40
#